data_a868a01ec20b99d5e1013b40a129ba5c
#
_entry.id   a868a01ec20b99d5e1013b40a129ba5c
#
_cell.length_a   1.000
_cell.length_b   1.000
_cell.length_c   1.000
_cell.angle_alpha   90.00
_cell.angle_beta   90.00
_cell.angle_gamma   90.00
#
_symmetry.space_group_name_H-M   'P 1'
#
loop_
_entity.id
_entity.type
_entity.pdbx_description
1 polymer ?
#
loop_
_entity_poly.entity_id
_entity_poly.type
_entity_poly.pdbx_seq_one_letter_code
_entity_poly.pdbx_strand_id
1 'polypeptide(L)'
;MKSMNPIRRTMHGLKRLGTLAIALGVAAVPTTAVQAQQQIDAEVPIAFNRFYDYEAMGERLAELAAAHPELCTLASIGKSEQGRDMWLLTINNPETGGDRSKPGMWIDGNVHGNEIQAAETVLYTAWYLLEGYDEVEAIRKLVDENAFYLLPMVNPDGRAGWFRDPGTPHSNRTGLRPTDNDFDGLLDEDGPDDLNGDGFIGRMWRKDPNGTHKRSERDPRMFERVPAVPGPDGRIMRGQWSMAGSEGIDNDGDGRINEDGQGGYDMNRNWPSDWQPNHVQRGAGTHPFSYPETRCVGDFIRAHPNIAAGQSYHNTGGMILRGPGAPYESGSYPRADLAVYDALGNAGEEMLPHYDYMIIHSELYPVHGGFVNWLAEGLGVISFTNELWTDRRILQDGGGGPAGEDGRMRWEDRVLFGQTFSDWTEVEHPEYGTVLVGGGDKWSSRTPPPFMLEEEAHRNFAFTMFHAGEMPRLRGHDVVVKDLGNDLWQVDLEIANDALIPSRTAHMRSKGIGRPDLLVFEPSDGTELRLAGPVANRFAPTFAPAKHRPERLLVEGGVPSRGIATFRYVLESDGPPSGTFRYSAEKASDISIPLEVAAE
;
A
#
# COMPACT_ATOMS: atom_id res chain seq x y z
N MET A 1 -26.69 -16.61 -43.46
CA MET A 1 -26.65 -17.55 -44.57
C MET A 1 -25.46 -18.47 -44.46
N LYS A 2 -25.72 -19.77 -44.52
CA LYS A 2 -24.85 -20.98 -44.63
C LYS A 2 -24.10 -21.30 -43.32
N SER A 3 -24.53 -22.22 -42.56
CA SER A 3 -24.84 -23.68 -42.60
C SER A 3 -23.63 -24.49 -42.17
N MET A 4 -23.69 -25.07 -40.97
CA MET A 4 -23.92 -26.49 -40.67
C MET A 4 -23.09 -27.46 -41.55
N ASN A 5 -22.33 -28.39 -41.01
CA ASN A 5 -22.85 -29.62 -40.47
C ASN A 5 -21.75 -30.51 -39.83
N PRO A 6 -22.13 -31.49 -38.98
CA PRO A 6 -21.20 -32.35 -38.24
C PRO A 6 -21.02 -33.71 -38.93
N ILE A 7 -19.93 -34.43 -38.63
CA ILE A 7 -19.78 -35.82 -39.03
C ILE A 7 -19.63 -36.74 -37.81
N ARG A 8 -20.51 -37.73 -37.86
CA ARG A 8 -20.66 -38.86 -36.97
C ARG A 8 -19.69 -39.99 -37.30
N ARG A 9 -19.30 -40.73 -36.25
CA ARG A 9 -19.17 -42.20 -36.07
C ARG A 9 -18.55 -43.08 -37.17
N THR A 10 -17.66 -43.97 -36.70
CA THR A 10 -17.98 -45.42 -36.76
C THR A 10 -17.09 -46.23 -35.80
N MET A 11 -17.75 -47.12 -35.02
CA MET A 11 -17.15 -48.24 -34.29
C MET A 11 -16.96 -49.42 -35.26
N HIS A 12 -15.91 -50.21 -35.07
CA HIS A 12 -15.86 -51.69 -35.21
C HIS A 12 -14.43 -52.15 -34.92
N GLY A 13 -14.27 -53.08 -34.00
CA GLY A 13 -14.00 -54.46 -34.13
C GLY A 13 -13.17 -55.02 -32.99
N LEU A 14 -13.76 -55.88 -32.20
CA LEU A 14 -13.07 -56.78 -31.26
C LEU A 14 -12.12 -57.73 -31.99
N LYS A 15 -10.94 -57.97 -31.44
CA LYS A 15 -10.26 -59.31 -31.48
C LYS A 15 -9.57 -59.55 -30.14
N ARG A 16 -9.95 -60.65 -29.52
CA ARG A 16 -9.29 -61.29 -28.37
C ARG A 16 -7.93 -61.88 -28.80
N LEU A 17 -6.94 -61.79 -27.93
CA LEU A 17 -5.90 -62.84 -27.78
C LEU A 17 -5.00 -62.57 -26.57
N GLY A 18 -4.88 -63.54 -25.70
CA GLY A 18 -3.62 -63.95 -25.07
C GLY A 18 -3.25 -63.27 -23.74
N THR A 19 -3.65 -63.92 -22.63
CA THR A 19 -3.12 -63.71 -21.29
C THR A 19 -1.67 -64.13 -21.21
N LEU A 20 -0.75 -63.18 -20.96
CA LEU A 20 0.59 -63.49 -20.49
C LEU A 20 0.80 -62.72 -19.18
N ALA A 21 0.79 -63.43 -18.06
CA ALA A 21 1.07 -62.89 -16.75
C ALA A 21 2.57 -62.72 -16.60
N ILE A 22 3.04 -61.48 -16.69
CA ILE A 22 4.38 -61.08 -16.24
C ILE A 22 4.20 -60.41 -14.85
N ALA A 23 4.65 -61.12 -13.81
CA ALA A 23 4.76 -60.53 -12.47
C ALA A 23 5.91 -59.54 -12.47
N LEU A 24 5.62 -58.25 -12.69
CA LEU A 24 6.54 -57.16 -12.39
C LEU A 24 6.37 -56.81 -10.92
N GLY A 25 7.43 -57.05 -10.13
CA GLY A 25 7.56 -56.51 -8.78
C GLY A 25 7.50 -54.98 -8.84
N VAL A 26 6.37 -54.42 -8.39
CA VAL A 26 6.24 -52.97 -8.15
C VAL A 26 7.07 -52.69 -6.92
N ALA A 27 8.29 -52.20 -7.10
CA ALA A 27 9.01 -51.48 -6.06
C ALA A 27 8.10 -50.27 -5.68
N ALA A 28 7.62 -50.27 -4.45
CA ALA A 28 6.92 -49.10 -3.89
C ALA A 28 7.91 -47.93 -3.88
N VAL A 29 7.85 -47.09 -4.89
CA VAL A 29 8.41 -45.74 -4.83
C VAL A 29 7.62 -45.05 -3.73
N PRO A 30 8.27 -44.52 -2.68
CA PRO A 30 7.54 -43.73 -1.70
C PRO A 30 6.93 -42.56 -2.50
N THR A 31 5.63 -42.54 -2.63
CA THR A 31 4.89 -41.35 -3.03
C THR A 31 5.13 -40.34 -1.90
N THR A 32 6.10 -39.48 -2.07
CA THR A 32 6.11 -38.20 -1.36
C THR A 32 4.77 -37.57 -1.72
N ALA A 33 3.89 -37.52 -0.73
CA ALA A 33 2.65 -36.75 -0.86
C ALA A 33 3.09 -35.35 -1.31
N VAL A 34 2.73 -34.99 -2.55
CA VAL A 34 2.84 -33.60 -2.98
C VAL A 34 1.86 -32.88 -2.05
N GLN A 35 2.39 -32.17 -1.08
CA GLN A 35 1.61 -31.26 -0.27
C GLN A 35 1.06 -30.21 -1.24
N ALA A 36 -0.21 -30.36 -1.62
CA ALA A 36 -0.83 -29.55 -2.66
C ALA A 36 -1.11 -28.12 -2.21
N GLN A 37 -0.88 -27.80 -0.94
CA GLN A 37 -1.06 -26.47 -0.36
C GLN A 37 -0.24 -26.39 0.92
N GLN A 38 0.67 -25.45 0.99
CA GLN A 38 1.38 -25.15 2.22
C GLN A 38 0.42 -24.36 3.12
N GLN A 39 -0.21 -25.03 4.05
CA GLN A 39 -1.01 -24.41 5.09
C GLN A 39 -0.06 -23.97 6.18
N ILE A 40 -0.05 -22.68 6.51
CA ILE A 40 0.69 -22.16 7.67
C ILE A 40 0.02 -22.72 8.92
N ASP A 41 0.78 -23.42 9.77
CA ASP A 41 0.32 -23.88 11.09
C ASP A 41 0.60 -22.76 12.11
N ALA A 42 -0.29 -21.77 12.13
CA ALA A 42 -0.09 -20.53 12.85
C ALA A 42 -0.12 -20.72 14.37
N GLU A 43 0.89 -20.19 15.06
CA GLU A 43 0.94 -20.13 16.53
C GLU A 43 -0.13 -19.15 17.05
N VAL A 44 -0.35 -18.02 16.35
CA VAL A 44 -1.40 -17.06 16.66
C VAL A 44 -2.51 -17.13 15.59
N PRO A 45 -3.61 -17.87 15.87
CA PRO A 45 -4.70 -18.01 14.92
C PRO A 45 -5.53 -16.71 14.84
N ILE A 46 -5.33 -15.93 13.80
CA ILE A 46 -6.11 -14.71 13.52
C ILE A 46 -7.17 -15.01 12.45
N ALA A 47 -8.41 -14.59 12.70
CA ALA A 47 -9.50 -14.76 11.75
C ALA A 47 -9.60 -13.53 10.81
N PHE A 48 -9.35 -13.74 9.52
CA PHE A 48 -9.43 -12.69 8.49
C PHE A 48 -10.78 -12.66 7.75
N ASN A 49 -11.83 -13.08 8.41
CA ASN A 49 -13.21 -12.99 7.94
C ASN A 49 -14.06 -12.04 8.82
N ARG A 50 -13.45 -11.06 9.43
CA ARG A 50 -14.03 -10.02 10.28
C ARG A 50 -13.13 -8.79 10.32
N PHE A 51 -13.68 -7.69 10.81
CA PHE A 51 -12.95 -6.49 11.11
C PHE A 51 -12.75 -6.35 12.62
N TYR A 52 -11.61 -5.81 13.04
CA TYR A 52 -11.24 -5.59 14.44
C TYR A 52 -11.36 -4.10 14.76
N ASP A 53 -12.00 -3.74 15.88
CA ASP A 53 -11.95 -2.37 16.40
C ASP A 53 -10.53 -2.00 16.90
N TYR A 54 -10.37 -0.81 17.46
CA TYR A 54 -9.07 -0.34 17.90
C TYR A 54 -8.46 -1.25 18.98
N GLU A 55 -9.26 -1.61 19.98
CA GLU A 55 -8.85 -2.43 21.11
C GLU A 55 -8.47 -3.85 20.67
N ALA A 56 -9.35 -4.50 19.94
CA ALA A 56 -9.11 -5.85 19.41
C ALA A 56 -7.93 -5.91 18.44
N MET A 57 -7.72 -4.87 17.64
CA MET A 57 -6.53 -4.77 16.78
C MET A 57 -5.25 -4.71 17.63
N GLY A 58 -5.23 -3.87 18.66
CA GLY A 58 -4.10 -3.78 19.60
C GLY A 58 -3.78 -5.11 20.29
N GLU A 59 -4.83 -5.86 20.68
CA GLU A 59 -4.66 -7.21 21.25
C GLU A 59 -4.00 -8.17 20.26
N ARG A 60 -4.45 -8.20 18.99
CA ARG A 60 -3.84 -9.08 17.96
C ARG A 60 -2.38 -8.75 17.71
N LEU A 61 -2.02 -7.46 17.67
CA LEU A 61 -0.63 -7.02 17.53
C LEU A 61 0.24 -7.46 18.73
N ALA A 62 -0.31 -7.35 19.95
CA ALA A 62 0.40 -7.77 21.15
C ALA A 62 0.60 -9.30 21.21
N GLU A 63 -0.39 -10.08 20.77
CA GLU A 63 -0.29 -11.53 20.66
C GLU A 63 0.81 -11.96 19.69
N LEU A 64 0.85 -11.36 18.49
CA LEU A 64 1.90 -11.62 17.50
C LEU A 64 3.29 -11.29 18.05
N ALA A 65 3.46 -10.13 18.68
CA ALA A 65 4.74 -9.74 19.25
C ALA A 65 5.17 -10.63 20.42
N ALA A 66 4.22 -11.16 21.18
CA ALA A 66 4.50 -12.07 22.30
C ALA A 66 4.86 -13.49 21.83
N ALA A 67 4.28 -13.96 20.72
CA ALA A 67 4.57 -15.26 20.13
C ALA A 67 5.92 -15.28 19.39
N HIS A 68 6.31 -14.17 18.74
CA HIS A 68 7.53 -14.09 17.93
C HIS A 68 8.53 -13.02 18.44
N PRO A 69 8.97 -13.06 19.72
CA PRO A 69 9.80 -12.00 20.31
C PRO A 69 11.19 -11.90 19.70
N GLU A 70 11.67 -12.93 19.01
CA GLU A 70 12.96 -12.95 18.31
C GLU A 70 12.93 -12.18 16.97
N LEU A 71 11.77 -12.05 16.33
CA LEU A 71 11.58 -11.40 15.05
C LEU A 71 10.82 -10.08 15.14
N CYS A 72 10.03 -9.89 16.20
CA CYS A 72 9.04 -8.82 16.27
C CYS A 72 9.13 -8.00 17.55
N THR A 73 9.00 -6.68 17.39
CA THR A 73 8.79 -5.77 18.53
C THR A 73 7.56 -4.92 18.27
N LEU A 74 6.74 -4.70 19.31
CA LEU A 74 5.61 -3.80 19.32
C LEU A 74 5.92 -2.57 20.16
N ALA A 75 5.74 -1.37 19.59
CA ALA A 75 5.92 -0.11 20.30
C ALA A 75 4.88 0.92 19.89
N SER A 76 4.55 1.84 20.80
CA SER A 76 3.80 3.04 20.43
C SER A 76 4.76 4.09 19.87
N ILE A 77 4.52 4.58 18.65
CA ILE A 77 5.30 5.69 18.06
C ILE A 77 4.80 7.06 18.49
N GLY A 78 3.70 7.11 19.25
CA GLY A 78 3.10 8.33 19.80
C GLY A 78 1.63 8.17 20.08
N LYS A 79 0.96 9.30 20.29
CA LYS A 79 -0.46 9.37 20.63
C LYS A 79 -1.24 10.15 19.57
N SER A 80 -2.47 9.71 19.31
CA SER A 80 -3.47 10.46 18.52
C SER A 80 -4.01 11.67 19.25
N GLU A 81 -4.85 12.45 18.61
CA GLU A 81 -5.53 13.62 19.19
C GLU A 81 -6.32 13.26 20.47
N GLN A 82 -7.00 12.11 20.50
CA GLN A 82 -7.73 11.61 21.66
C GLN A 82 -6.88 10.77 22.63
N GLY A 83 -5.58 10.70 22.43
CA GLY A 83 -4.61 10.05 23.31
C GLY A 83 -4.48 8.53 23.16
N ARG A 84 -5.00 7.94 22.07
CA ARG A 84 -4.79 6.51 21.74
C ARG A 84 -3.37 6.27 21.25
N ASP A 85 -2.82 5.10 21.59
CA ASP A 85 -1.50 4.69 21.11
C ASP A 85 -1.52 4.40 19.60
N MET A 86 -0.47 4.85 18.92
CA MET A 86 -0.20 4.49 17.54
C MET A 86 0.77 3.29 17.52
N TRP A 87 0.20 2.09 17.51
CA TRP A 87 0.94 0.83 17.61
C TRP A 87 1.67 0.49 16.32
N LEU A 88 2.98 0.33 16.41
CA LEU A 88 3.84 -0.06 15.29
C LEU A 88 4.54 -1.38 15.62
N LEU A 89 4.47 -2.33 14.69
CA LEU A 89 5.30 -3.53 14.68
C LEU A 89 6.57 -3.28 13.86
N THR A 90 7.72 -3.64 14.42
CA THR A 90 8.97 -3.80 13.67
C THR A 90 9.27 -5.28 13.54
N ILE A 91 9.32 -5.78 12.30
CA ILE A 91 9.67 -7.18 12.00
C ILE A 91 11.04 -7.21 11.33
N ASN A 92 11.96 -7.95 11.92
CA ASN A 92 13.34 -8.08 11.47
C ASN A 92 13.98 -9.31 12.13
N ASN A 93 14.81 -10.06 11.41
CA ASN A 93 15.69 -11.04 12.04
C ASN A 93 16.99 -10.35 12.51
N PRO A 94 17.20 -10.15 13.83
CA PRO A 94 18.39 -9.47 14.35
C PRO A 94 19.68 -10.28 14.17
N GLU A 95 19.60 -11.60 13.97
CA GLU A 95 20.77 -12.45 13.75
C GLU A 95 21.43 -12.15 12.38
N THR A 96 20.66 -11.65 11.41
CA THR A 96 21.17 -11.24 10.10
C THR A 96 21.48 -9.75 10.00
N GLY A 97 21.23 -8.98 11.07
CA GLY A 97 21.52 -7.56 11.20
C GLY A 97 20.39 -6.77 11.88
N GLY A 98 20.73 -5.63 12.45
CA GLY A 98 19.72 -4.73 13.04
C GLY A 98 18.78 -4.15 11.98
N ASP A 99 17.56 -3.82 12.37
CA ASP A 99 16.52 -3.27 11.49
C ASP A 99 16.99 -2.05 10.68
N ARG A 100 17.82 -1.20 11.29
CA ARG A 100 18.36 0.02 10.64
C ARG A 100 19.57 -0.24 9.74
N SER A 101 20.13 -1.43 9.76
CA SER A 101 21.28 -1.82 8.91
C SER A 101 20.85 -2.54 7.62
N LYS A 102 19.55 -2.75 7.45
CA LYS A 102 18.91 -3.38 6.29
C LYS A 102 18.02 -2.38 5.56
N PRO A 103 17.72 -2.60 4.26
CA PRO A 103 16.67 -1.84 3.59
C PRO A 103 15.34 -2.01 4.33
N GLY A 104 14.62 -0.91 4.54
CA GLY A 104 13.37 -0.88 5.29
C GLY A 104 12.15 -0.72 4.38
N MET A 105 11.08 -1.46 4.68
CA MET A 105 9.76 -1.31 4.08
C MET A 105 8.81 -0.68 5.08
N TRP A 106 8.25 0.48 4.74
CA TRP A 106 7.16 1.10 5.49
C TRP A 106 5.81 0.61 4.96
N ILE A 107 4.93 0.17 5.86
CA ILE A 107 3.59 -0.32 5.52
C ILE A 107 2.59 0.27 6.50
N ASP A 108 1.62 1.04 6.00
CA ASP A 108 0.58 1.62 6.84
C ASP A 108 -0.82 1.45 6.26
N GLY A 109 -1.81 1.71 7.11
CA GLY A 109 -3.20 1.69 6.72
C GLY A 109 -4.07 2.57 7.60
N ASN A 110 -5.33 2.73 7.20
CA ASN A 110 -6.36 3.38 7.97
C ASN A 110 -6.01 4.83 8.38
N VAL A 111 -5.36 5.57 7.48
CA VAL A 111 -5.18 7.03 7.65
C VAL A 111 -6.53 7.75 7.59
N HIS A 112 -7.49 7.22 6.82
CA HIS A 112 -8.90 7.58 6.93
C HIS A 112 -9.61 6.54 7.78
N GLY A 113 -10.29 6.98 8.84
CA GLY A 113 -10.86 6.09 9.86
C GLY A 113 -11.92 5.11 9.34
N ASN A 114 -12.66 5.50 8.30
CA ASN A 114 -13.69 4.65 7.65
C ASN A 114 -13.11 3.64 6.64
N GLU A 115 -11.83 3.68 6.36
CA GLU A 115 -11.14 2.77 5.44
C GLU A 115 -10.59 1.57 6.23
N ILE A 116 -11.49 0.87 6.89
CA ILE A 116 -11.14 -0.12 7.93
C ILE A 116 -10.38 -1.33 7.39
N GLN A 117 -10.66 -1.78 6.17
CA GLN A 117 -9.97 -2.92 5.55
C GLN A 117 -8.43 -2.72 5.49
N ALA A 118 -7.99 -1.48 5.38
CA ALA A 118 -6.57 -1.15 5.29
C ALA A 118 -5.77 -1.69 6.50
N ALA A 119 -6.32 -1.55 7.71
CA ALA A 119 -5.68 -2.05 8.92
C ALA A 119 -5.63 -3.59 8.97
N GLU A 120 -6.68 -4.28 8.52
CA GLU A 120 -6.69 -5.76 8.41
C GLU A 120 -5.65 -6.25 7.41
N THR A 121 -5.43 -5.52 6.32
CA THR A 121 -4.38 -5.87 5.34
C THR A 121 -2.99 -5.71 5.93
N VAL A 122 -2.74 -4.68 6.75
CA VAL A 122 -1.47 -4.54 7.48
C VAL A 122 -1.32 -5.63 8.54
N LEU A 123 -2.38 -5.95 9.29
CA LEU A 123 -2.37 -7.06 10.26
C LEU A 123 -2.10 -8.40 9.59
N TYR A 124 -2.74 -8.66 8.43
CA TYR A 124 -2.49 -9.86 7.62
C TYR A 124 -1.03 -9.94 7.19
N THR A 125 -0.47 -8.81 6.76
CA THR A 125 0.93 -8.72 6.35
C THR A 125 1.87 -9.06 7.51
N ALA A 126 1.62 -8.52 8.70
CA ALA A 126 2.41 -8.83 9.90
C ALA A 126 2.30 -10.30 10.28
N TRP A 127 1.07 -10.83 10.31
CA TRP A 127 0.79 -12.23 10.62
C TRP A 127 1.49 -13.17 9.64
N TYR A 128 1.39 -12.93 8.33
CA TYR A 128 1.98 -13.82 7.33
C TYR A 128 3.52 -13.77 7.34
N LEU A 129 4.12 -12.61 7.63
CA LEU A 129 5.58 -12.49 7.77
C LEU A 129 6.10 -13.28 8.97
N LEU A 130 5.38 -13.27 10.09
CA LEU A 130 5.80 -13.94 11.33
C LEU A 130 5.51 -15.44 11.28
N GLU A 131 4.27 -15.82 11.02
CA GLU A 131 3.85 -17.22 11.00
C GLU A 131 4.44 -18.02 9.82
N GLY A 132 4.68 -17.33 8.69
CA GLY A 132 5.29 -17.94 7.52
C GLY A 132 6.82 -18.01 7.55
N TYR A 133 7.48 -17.39 8.53
CA TYR A 133 8.94 -17.26 8.56
C TYR A 133 9.65 -18.63 8.52
N ASP A 134 9.23 -19.58 9.33
CA ASP A 134 9.84 -20.90 9.38
C ASP A 134 9.35 -21.85 8.28
N GLU A 135 8.19 -21.61 7.72
CA GLU A 135 7.54 -22.52 6.77
C GLU A 135 7.75 -22.15 5.31
N VAL A 136 7.89 -20.84 5.00
CA VAL A 136 7.96 -20.33 3.63
C VAL A 136 9.33 -19.70 3.36
N GLU A 137 10.20 -20.40 2.63
CA GLU A 137 11.57 -19.95 2.33
C GLU A 137 11.64 -18.52 1.77
N ALA A 138 10.68 -18.13 0.92
CA ALA A 138 10.62 -16.78 0.35
C ALA A 138 10.36 -15.72 1.42
N ILE A 139 9.53 -16.02 2.43
CA ILE A 139 9.24 -15.12 3.56
C ILE A 139 10.45 -15.01 4.48
N ARG A 140 11.07 -16.15 4.83
CA ARG A 140 12.32 -16.16 5.61
C ARG A 140 13.36 -15.25 4.97
N LYS A 141 13.60 -15.44 3.68
CA LYS A 141 14.56 -14.61 2.94
C LYS A 141 14.24 -13.13 2.99
N LEU A 142 12.96 -12.75 2.84
CA LEU A 142 12.53 -11.36 2.93
C LEU A 142 12.82 -10.75 4.29
N VAL A 143 12.52 -11.46 5.39
CA VAL A 143 12.74 -10.99 6.75
C VAL A 143 14.23 -10.98 7.12
N ASP A 144 15.00 -11.95 6.59
CA ASP A 144 16.46 -11.99 6.79
C ASP A 144 17.18 -10.84 6.08
N GLU A 145 16.72 -10.46 4.91
CA GLU A 145 17.37 -9.43 4.08
C GLU A 145 16.83 -8.01 4.35
N ASN A 146 15.63 -7.85 4.92
CA ASN A 146 14.95 -6.56 5.06
C ASN A 146 14.38 -6.35 6.47
N ALA A 147 14.04 -5.10 6.77
CA ALA A 147 13.25 -4.73 7.94
C ALA A 147 11.88 -4.20 7.51
N PHE A 148 10.84 -4.52 8.27
CA PHE A 148 9.46 -4.11 8.02
C PHE A 148 8.94 -3.29 9.19
N TYR A 149 8.37 -2.12 8.89
CA TYR A 149 7.76 -1.21 9.84
C TYR A 149 6.27 -1.10 9.51
N LEU A 150 5.41 -1.70 10.34
CA LEU A 150 3.99 -1.87 10.06
C LEU A 150 3.14 -1.07 11.05
N LEU A 151 2.38 -0.09 10.55
CA LEU A 151 1.46 0.75 11.33
C LEU A 151 0.01 0.51 10.85
N PRO A 152 -0.76 -0.41 11.46
CA PRO A 152 -2.10 -0.73 10.97
C PRO A 152 -3.09 0.44 11.04
N MET A 153 -2.94 1.32 12.03
CA MET A 153 -3.91 2.39 12.30
C MET A 153 -3.20 3.74 12.43
N VAL A 154 -3.11 4.48 11.32
CA VAL A 154 -2.61 5.86 11.34
C VAL A 154 -3.61 6.78 12.04
N ASN A 155 -4.92 6.51 11.90
CA ASN A 155 -6.02 7.23 12.54
C ASN A 155 -6.79 6.32 13.53
N PRO A 156 -6.22 6.04 14.71
CA PRO A 156 -6.87 5.16 15.69
C PRO A 156 -8.16 5.75 16.26
N ASP A 157 -8.29 7.07 16.31
CA ASP A 157 -9.50 7.77 16.78
C ASP A 157 -10.66 7.60 15.79
N GLY A 158 -10.39 7.85 14.50
CA GLY A 158 -11.36 7.65 13.44
C GLY A 158 -11.83 6.20 13.34
N ARG A 159 -10.90 5.23 13.51
CA ARG A 159 -11.27 3.81 13.57
C ARG A 159 -12.17 3.48 14.76
N ALA A 160 -11.79 3.90 15.96
CA ALA A 160 -12.58 3.66 17.18
C ALA A 160 -13.97 4.26 17.06
N GLY A 161 -14.09 5.51 16.57
CA GLY A 161 -15.36 6.16 16.31
C GLY A 161 -16.21 5.41 15.28
N TRP A 162 -15.59 4.96 14.17
CA TRP A 162 -16.32 4.25 13.11
C TRP A 162 -16.99 2.95 13.61
N PHE A 163 -16.31 2.20 14.49
CA PHE A 163 -16.89 0.98 15.06
C PHE A 163 -17.97 1.26 16.13
N ARG A 164 -17.79 2.32 16.93
CA ARG A 164 -18.65 2.64 18.08
C ARG A 164 -19.91 3.38 17.69
N ASP A 165 -19.77 4.39 16.82
CA ASP A 165 -20.82 5.38 16.59
C ASP A 165 -21.71 4.97 15.39
N PRO A 166 -23.01 5.28 15.37
CA PRO A 166 -23.80 5.24 14.16
C PRO A 166 -23.13 6.06 13.06
N GLY A 167 -23.24 5.60 11.82
CA GLY A 167 -22.59 6.31 10.74
C GLY A 167 -22.93 5.79 9.36
N THR A 168 -22.51 6.55 8.35
CA THR A 168 -22.55 6.19 6.94
C THR A 168 -21.23 5.50 6.55
N PRO A 169 -21.11 4.90 5.34
CA PRO A 169 -19.81 4.45 4.82
C PRO A 169 -18.73 5.53 4.75
N HIS A 170 -19.09 6.80 4.88
CA HIS A 170 -18.17 7.95 4.82
C HIS A 170 -17.90 8.61 6.18
N SER A 171 -18.59 8.21 7.24
CA SER A 171 -18.37 8.73 8.60
C SER A 171 -16.96 8.42 9.10
N ASN A 172 -16.44 9.24 10.01
CA ASN A 172 -15.13 9.08 10.66
C ASN A 172 -13.94 8.98 9.67
N ARG A 173 -14.07 9.56 8.48
CA ARG A 173 -13.00 9.57 7.48
C ARG A 173 -11.78 10.34 7.98
N THR A 174 -12.01 11.54 8.50
CA THR A 174 -10.97 12.43 9.01
C THR A 174 -10.65 12.16 10.47
N GLY A 175 -9.71 12.90 11.05
CA GLY A 175 -9.49 12.87 12.50
C GLY A 175 -10.68 13.46 13.27
N LEU A 176 -10.82 13.05 14.51
CA LEU A 176 -11.95 13.43 15.38
C LEU A 176 -11.56 14.61 16.29
N ARG A 177 -11.23 15.76 15.70
CA ARG A 177 -11.04 17.01 16.42
C ARG A 177 -12.38 17.76 16.45
N PRO A 178 -12.75 18.38 17.58
CA PRO A 178 -13.88 19.30 17.60
C PRO A 178 -13.74 20.42 16.56
N THR A 179 -14.79 20.68 15.83
CA THR A 179 -14.79 21.62 14.69
C THR A 179 -16.02 22.51 14.77
N ASP A 180 -15.86 23.79 14.44
CA ASP A 180 -16.88 24.80 14.21
C ASP A 180 -16.91 25.02 12.70
N ASN A 181 -17.88 24.43 12.00
CA ASN A 181 -17.95 24.44 10.54
C ASN A 181 -18.80 25.60 10.00
N ASP A 182 -19.70 26.15 10.79
CA ASP A 182 -20.60 27.25 10.44
C ASP A 182 -20.10 28.61 10.97
N PHE A 183 -19.10 28.61 11.89
CA PHE A 183 -18.46 29.77 12.49
C PHE A 183 -19.31 30.54 13.47
N ASP A 184 -20.20 29.88 14.21
CA ASP A 184 -21.01 30.48 15.27
C ASP A 184 -20.29 30.52 16.62
N GLY A 185 -19.22 29.77 16.81
CA GLY A 185 -18.37 29.71 18.01
C GLY A 185 -18.66 28.51 18.91
N LEU A 186 -19.61 27.64 18.53
CA LEU A 186 -19.85 26.36 19.17
C LEU A 186 -19.03 25.28 18.43
N LEU A 187 -19.05 24.05 18.91
CA LEU A 187 -18.22 22.95 18.32
C LEU A 187 -19.03 21.68 18.32
N ASP A 188 -19.11 21.02 17.16
CA ASP A 188 -19.72 19.70 16.97
C ASP A 188 -21.18 19.62 17.44
N GLU A 189 -21.99 20.71 17.33
CA GLU A 189 -23.35 20.77 17.85
C GLU A 189 -24.40 20.21 16.92
N ASP A 190 -24.15 20.10 15.61
CA ASP A 190 -25.07 19.51 14.64
C ASP A 190 -24.46 18.35 13.88
N GLY A 191 -24.39 17.20 14.53
CA GLY A 191 -24.00 15.92 13.94
C GLY A 191 -25.21 15.09 13.50
N PRO A 192 -24.99 14.00 12.76
CA PRO A 192 -26.07 13.11 12.32
C PRO A 192 -26.74 12.38 13.49
N ASP A 193 -28.06 12.25 13.43
CA ASP A 193 -28.88 11.52 14.40
C ASP A 193 -29.45 10.23 13.82
N ASP A 194 -29.43 9.16 14.59
CA ASP A 194 -30.11 7.90 14.27
C ASP A 194 -31.61 8.02 14.67
N LEU A 195 -32.43 8.49 13.73
CA LEU A 195 -33.84 8.81 13.98
C LEU A 195 -34.74 7.57 14.05
N ASN A 196 -34.34 6.48 13.41
CA ASN A 196 -35.09 5.25 13.40
C ASN A 196 -34.60 4.23 14.45
N GLY A 197 -33.44 4.47 15.09
CA GLY A 197 -32.86 3.66 16.16
C GLY A 197 -32.25 2.33 15.66
N ASP A 198 -31.83 2.26 14.39
CA ASP A 198 -31.28 1.02 13.82
C ASP A 198 -29.76 0.86 14.02
N GLY A 199 -29.08 1.88 14.54
CA GLY A 199 -27.65 1.90 14.82
C GLY A 199 -26.78 2.36 13.64
N PHE A 200 -27.39 2.89 12.57
CA PHE A 200 -26.71 3.45 11.40
C PHE A 200 -27.24 4.84 11.07
N ILE A 201 -26.54 5.58 10.26
CA ILE A 201 -27.04 6.83 9.70
C ILE A 201 -27.45 6.55 8.25
N GLY A 202 -28.76 6.40 8.06
CA GLY A 202 -29.39 6.13 6.78
C GLY A 202 -29.48 7.37 5.88
N ARG A 203 -30.24 7.24 4.81
CA ARG A 203 -30.65 8.35 3.95
C ARG A 203 -32.07 8.73 4.23
N MET A 204 -32.38 10.04 4.12
CA MET A 204 -33.73 10.55 4.23
C MET A 204 -34.36 10.84 2.87
N TRP A 205 -35.58 10.38 2.66
CA TRP A 205 -36.42 10.71 1.49
C TRP A 205 -37.75 11.31 1.94
N ARG A 206 -38.10 12.47 1.36
CA ARG A 206 -39.39 13.10 1.59
C ARG A 206 -40.26 13.05 0.34
N LYS A 207 -41.59 12.97 0.55
CA LYS A 207 -42.56 13.15 -0.52
C LYS A 207 -42.52 14.59 -1.01
N ASP A 208 -42.33 14.78 -2.33
CA ASP A 208 -42.22 16.07 -2.97
C ASP A 208 -42.88 16.02 -4.35
N PRO A 209 -44.02 16.72 -4.58
CA PRO A 209 -44.68 16.77 -5.88
C PRO A 209 -43.79 17.31 -7.00
N ASN A 210 -42.74 18.04 -6.66
CA ASN A 210 -41.76 18.60 -7.59
C ASN A 210 -40.44 17.84 -7.54
N GLY A 211 -40.42 16.70 -6.86
CA GLY A 211 -39.21 15.91 -6.64
C GLY A 211 -38.53 15.45 -7.91
N THR A 212 -37.27 15.09 -7.76
CA THR A 212 -36.42 14.64 -8.86
C THR A 212 -36.32 13.13 -8.99
N HIS A 213 -36.96 12.39 -8.08
CA HIS A 213 -36.89 10.92 -8.03
C HIS A 213 -38.28 10.29 -7.95
N LYS A 214 -38.37 9.03 -8.41
CA LYS A 214 -39.51 8.13 -8.25
C LYS A 214 -39.03 6.81 -7.66
N ARG A 215 -39.92 6.04 -7.04
CA ARG A 215 -39.63 4.66 -6.69
C ARG A 215 -39.37 3.84 -7.96
N SER A 216 -38.37 2.99 -7.94
CA SER A 216 -38.08 2.08 -9.04
C SER A 216 -39.22 1.05 -9.21
N GLU A 217 -39.60 0.80 -10.46
CA GLU A 217 -40.57 -0.26 -10.79
C GLU A 217 -39.98 -1.66 -10.66
N ARG A 218 -38.65 -1.76 -10.70
CA ARG A 218 -37.91 -3.02 -10.63
C ARG A 218 -37.71 -3.47 -9.18
N ASP A 219 -37.34 -2.53 -8.33
CA ASP A 219 -37.16 -2.76 -6.90
C ASP A 219 -37.63 -1.54 -6.11
N PRO A 220 -38.75 -1.63 -5.37
CA PRO A 220 -39.34 -0.49 -4.67
C PRO A 220 -38.49 0.05 -3.52
N ARG A 221 -37.41 -0.65 -3.14
CA ARG A 221 -36.43 -0.12 -2.18
C ARG A 221 -35.57 1.00 -2.78
N MET A 222 -35.53 1.09 -4.12
CA MET A 222 -34.68 2.02 -4.85
C MET A 222 -35.44 3.26 -5.30
N PHE A 223 -34.71 4.39 -5.37
CA PHE A 223 -35.17 5.67 -5.91
C PHE A 223 -34.40 5.99 -7.20
N GLU A 224 -35.13 6.06 -8.32
CA GLU A 224 -34.58 6.38 -9.62
C GLU A 224 -34.77 7.84 -9.95
N ARG A 225 -33.71 8.50 -10.42
CA ARG A 225 -33.81 9.89 -10.89
C ARG A 225 -34.66 9.96 -12.16
N VAL A 226 -35.66 10.83 -12.17
CA VAL A 226 -36.41 11.10 -13.39
C VAL A 226 -35.61 12.02 -14.32
N PRO A 227 -35.63 11.77 -15.65
CA PRO A 227 -34.93 12.64 -16.59
C PRO A 227 -35.42 14.09 -16.52
N ALA A 228 -34.48 15.03 -16.44
CA ALA A 228 -34.78 16.48 -16.44
C ALA A 228 -35.05 17.05 -17.86
N VAL A 229 -35.26 16.18 -18.85
CA VAL A 229 -35.52 16.57 -20.23
C VAL A 229 -37.01 16.48 -20.52
N PRO A 230 -37.59 17.40 -21.34
CA PRO A 230 -38.99 17.31 -21.75
C PRO A 230 -39.29 15.99 -22.48
N GLY A 231 -40.38 15.35 -22.10
CA GLY A 231 -40.93 14.21 -22.83
C GLY A 231 -41.45 14.59 -24.23
N PRO A 232 -42.00 13.61 -24.97
CA PRO A 232 -42.56 13.86 -26.30
C PRO A 232 -43.71 14.88 -26.31
N ASP A 233 -44.36 15.08 -25.18
CA ASP A 233 -45.42 16.06 -24.94
C ASP A 233 -44.92 17.46 -24.55
N GLY A 234 -43.59 17.65 -24.52
CA GLY A 234 -42.95 18.89 -24.10
C GLY A 234 -42.95 19.15 -22.58
N ARG A 235 -43.42 18.23 -21.79
CA ARG A 235 -43.46 18.36 -20.33
C ARG A 235 -42.24 17.70 -19.71
N ILE A 236 -41.66 18.35 -18.70
CA ILE A 236 -40.62 17.74 -17.85
C ILE A 236 -41.33 16.80 -16.87
N MET A 237 -40.98 15.51 -16.91
CA MET A 237 -41.45 14.56 -15.90
C MET A 237 -40.92 14.96 -14.53
N ARG A 238 -41.79 14.93 -13.55
CA ARG A 238 -41.42 15.15 -12.14
C ARG A 238 -41.51 13.84 -11.39
N GLY A 239 -40.59 13.65 -10.47
CA GLY A 239 -40.67 12.59 -9.50
C GLY A 239 -41.68 12.95 -8.40
N GLN A 240 -41.81 12.06 -7.44
CA GLN A 240 -42.65 12.26 -6.26
C GLN A 240 -41.82 12.28 -4.98
N TRP A 241 -40.50 12.26 -5.11
CA TRP A 241 -39.56 12.17 -4.02
C TRP A 241 -38.36 13.08 -4.24
N SER A 242 -37.92 13.67 -3.13
CA SER A 242 -36.64 14.39 -3.04
C SER A 242 -35.81 13.80 -1.92
N MET A 243 -34.51 13.60 -2.18
CA MET A 243 -33.57 13.24 -1.13
C MET A 243 -33.39 14.43 -0.19
N ALA A 244 -33.53 14.19 1.12
CA ALA A 244 -33.42 15.20 2.17
C ALA A 244 -32.02 15.19 2.85
N GLY A 245 -31.15 14.27 2.48
CA GLY A 245 -29.78 14.18 3.03
C GLY A 245 -29.51 12.87 3.74
N SER A 246 -28.50 12.88 4.58
CA SER A 246 -28.27 11.86 5.60
C SER A 246 -29.22 12.06 6.77
N GLU A 247 -29.46 11.03 7.53
CA GLU A 247 -30.30 11.01 8.71
C GLU A 247 -29.80 11.99 9.78
N GLY A 248 -30.70 12.79 10.34
CA GLY A 248 -30.43 13.83 11.34
C GLY A 248 -31.47 14.92 11.32
N ILE A 249 -31.41 15.83 12.28
CA ILE A 249 -32.25 17.01 12.42
C ILE A 249 -31.38 18.27 12.51
N ASP A 250 -31.99 19.44 12.48
CA ASP A 250 -31.36 20.72 12.77
C ASP A 250 -31.27 20.85 14.30
N ASN A 251 -30.10 20.56 14.88
CA ASN A 251 -29.91 20.49 16.33
C ASN A 251 -29.66 21.86 16.97
N ASP A 252 -29.17 22.84 16.23
CA ASP A 252 -28.81 24.18 16.69
C ASP A 252 -29.83 25.27 16.27
N GLY A 253 -30.65 24.98 15.25
CA GLY A 253 -31.71 25.86 14.78
C GLY A 253 -31.29 26.88 13.71
N ASP A 254 -30.19 26.64 13.00
CA ASP A 254 -29.67 27.49 11.92
C ASP A 254 -30.42 27.26 10.58
N GLY A 255 -31.19 26.18 10.46
CA GLY A 255 -31.97 25.79 9.27
C GLY A 255 -31.24 24.85 8.34
N ARG A 256 -30.11 24.29 8.74
CA ARG A 256 -29.39 23.20 8.05
C ARG A 256 -29.51 21.92 8.87
N ILE A 257 -28.94 20.83 8.38
CA ILE A 257 -28.97 19.53 9.04
C ILE A 257 -27.64 18.87 8.84
N ASN A 258 -26.99 18.43 9.90
CA ASN A 258 -25.72 17.71 9.91
C ASN A 258 -24.53 18.51 9.32
N GLU A 259 -24.45 19.83 9.51
CA GLU A 259 -23.33 20.61 8.94
C GLU A 259 -22.14 20.71 9.89
N ASP A 260 -22.30 20.54 11.20
CA ASP A 260 -21.25 20.73 12.19
C ASP A 260 -20.86 19.44 12.95
N GLY A 261 -20.64 18.38 12.20
CA GLY A 261 -20.14 17.12 12.76
C GLY A 261 -18.64 17.12 13.02
N GLN A 262 -18.21 16.25 13.94
CA GLN A 262 -16.80 16.05 14.26
C GLN A 262 -15.92 15.77 13.04
N GLY A 263 -14.71 16.32 13.02
CA GLY A 263 -13.74 16.00 11.98
C GLY A 263 -12.94 17.19 11.48
N GLY A 264 -13.00 17.45 10.18
CA GLY A 264 -12.46 18.65 9.56
C GLY A 264 -10.97 18.63 9.22
N TYR A 265 -10.16 17.65 9.69
CA TYR A 265 -8.77 17.53 9.30
C TYR A 265 -8.45 16.19 8.64
N ASP A 266 -7.81 16.26 7.48
CA ASP A 266 -7.42 15.09 6.70
C ASP A 266 -5.91 14.85 6.83
N MET A 267 -5.53 13.78 7.52
CA MET A 267 -4.13 13.43 7.73
C MET A 267 -3.41 13.17 6.41
N ASN A 268 -4.11 12.73 5.36
CA ASN A 268 -3.53 12.55 4.04
C ASN A 268 -3.52 13.84 3.18
N ARG A 269 -3.57 15.01 3.85
CA ARG A 269 -3.39 16.34 3.26
C ARG A 269 -2.40 17.22 4.05
N ASN A 270 -1.77 16.64 5.07
CA ASN A 270 -0.95 17.38 6.04
C ASN A 270 0.56 17.10 5.93
N TRP A 271 1.01 16.48 4.84
CA TRP A 271 2.43 16.17 4.60
C TRP A 271 3.16 17.31 3.86
N PRO A 272 4.50 17.46 4.03
CA PRO A 272 5.22 18.63 3.53
C PRO A 272 5.27 18.80 2.01
N SER A 273 5.26 17.69 1.24
CA SER A 273 5.37 17.78 -0.21
C SER A 273 4.14 18.44 -0.80
N ASP A 274 4.36 19.55 -1.49
CA ASP A 274 3.32 20.36 -2.12
C ASP A 274 2.14 20.69 -1.17
N TRP A 275 2.43 20.89 0.11
CA TRP A 275 1.38 21.28 1.06
C TRP A 275 0.75 22.60 0.66
N GLN A 276 -0.58 22.64 0.66
CA GLN A 276 -1.35 23.86 0.38
C GLN A 276 -2.25 24.20 1.58
N PRO A 277 -2.51 25.49 1.82
CA PRO A 277 -3.34 25.90 2.95
C PRO A 277 -4.80 25.42 2.80
N ASN A 278 -5.53 25.41 3.91
CA ASN A 278 -6.86 24.81 4.01
C ASN A 278 -7.89 25.34 2.98
N HIS A 279 -7.77 26.61 2.56
CA HIS A 279 -8.65 27.18 1.53
C HIS A 279 -8.36 26.68 0.10
N VAL A 280 -7.20 26.05 -0.13
CA VAL A 280 -6.84 25.37 -1.39
C VAL A 280 -7.07 23.87 -1.27
N GLN A 281 -6.57 23.28 -0.19
CA GLN A 281 -6.71 21.85 0.12
C GLN A 281 -7.41 21.68 1.46
N ARG A 282 -8.72 21.43 1.40
CA ARG A 282 -9.51 21.20 2.62
C ARG A 282 -8.89 20.08 3.48
N GLY A 283 -8.85 20.30 4.78
CA GLY A 283 -8.31 19.34 5.74
C GLY A 283 -6.78 19.37 5.92
N ALA A 284 -6.07 20.26 5.21
CA ALA A 284 -4.61 20.33 5.24
C ALA A 284 -4.02 20.85 6.58
N GLY A 285 -4.86 21.41 7.45
CA GLY A 285 -4.42 21.98 8.71
C GLY A 285 -3.72 23.33 8.58
N THR A 286 -3.07 23.78 9.64
CA THR A 286 -2.43 25.09 9.70
C THR A 286 -1.02 25.12 9.11
N HIS A 287 -0.34 23.99 9.10
CA HIS A 287 1.00 23.80 8.54
C HIS A 287 1.26 22.29 8.39
N PRO A 288 2.27 21.87 7.60
CA PRO A 288 2.67 20.47 7.51
C PRO A 288 2.98 19.87 8.89
N PHE A 289 2.58 18.64 9.13
CA PHE A 289 2.75 17.98 10.43
C PHE A 289 2.06 18.69 11.60
N SER A 290 0.97 19.42 11.34
CA SER A 290 0.22 20.09 12.41
C SER A 290 -0.60 19.12 13.27
N TYR A 291 -0.84 17.92 12.79
CA TYR A 291 -1.58 16.89 13.52
C TYR A 291 -0.63 15.95 14.26
N PRO A 292 -1.00 15.49 15.47
CA PRO A 292 -0.14 14.60 16.26
C PRO A 292 0.19 13.29 15.52
N GLU A 293 -0.76 12.71 14.82
CA GLU A 293 -0.60 11.46 14.08
C GLU A 293 0.43 11.61 12.96
N THR A 294 0.28 12.64 12.11
CA THR A 294 1.22 12.87 11.01
C THR A 294 2.62 13.21 11.51
N ARG A 295 2.71 13.88 12.67
CA ARG A 295 3.99 14.19 13.33
C ARG A 295 4.67 12.92 13.82
N CYS A 296 3.95 12.05 14.53
CA CYS A 296 4.50 10.78 15.04
C CYS A 296 5.05 9.91 13.90
N VAL A 297 4.27 9.74 12.83
CA VAL A 297 4.71 8.99 11.63
C VAL A 297 5.90 9.67 10.96
N GLY A 298 5.84 11.00 10.77
CA GLY A 298 6.91 11.76 10.15
C GLY A 298 8.23 11.73 10.94
N ASP A 299 8.16 11.79 12.26
CA ASP A 299 9.33 11.69 13.14
C ASP A 299 9.95 10.29 13.07
N PHE A 300 9.12 9.24 13.10
CA PHE A 300 9.59 7.86 12.96
C PHE A 300 10.29 7.63 11.63
N ILE A 301 9.65 7.97 10.51
CA ILE A 301 10.21 7.74 9.17
C ILE A 301 11.52 8.51 8.97
N ARG A 302 11.58 9.79 9.41
CA ARG A 302 12.82 10.59 9.34
C ARG A 302 13.95 10.03 10.21
N ALA A 303 13.62 9.36 11.30
CA ALA A 303 14.59 8.66 12.14
C ALA A 303 15.07 7.32 11.54
N HIS A 304 14.41 6.82 10.47
CA HIS A 304 14.72 5.56 9.80
C HIS A 304 15.07 5.78 8.32
N PRO A 305 16.24 6.40 8.00
CA PRO A 305 16.63 6.73 6.63
C PRO A 305 16.84 5.50 5.73
N ASN A 306 16.93 4.30 6.32
CA ASN A 306 16.99 3.02 5.62
C ASN A 306 15.68 2.63 4.93
N ILE A 307 14.57 3.33 5.18
CA ILE A 307 13.30 3.07 4.49
C ILE A 307 13.46 3.36 3.00
N ALA A 308 13.45 2.31 2.19
CA ALA A 308 13.66 2.33 0.74
C ALA A 308 12.35 2.24 -0.06
N ALA A 309 11.34 1.61 0.52
CA ALA A 309 10.05 1.35 -0.10
C ALA A 309 8.89 1.65 0.86
N GLY A 310 7.69 1.96 0.32
CA GLY A 310 6.51 2.23 1.12
C GLY A 310 5.21 1.81 0.45
N GLN A 311 4.28 1.26 1.24
CA GLN A 311 2.91 0.94 0.86
C GLN A 311 1.95 1.56 1.86
N SER A 312 0.98 2.33 1.37
CA SER A 312 -0.08 2.94 2.19
C SER A 312 -1.43 2.42 1.71
N TYR A 313 -2.15 1.71 2.57
CA TYR A 313 -3.43 1.12 2.24
C TYR A 313 -4.59 2.03 2.53
N HIS A 314 -5.47 2.16 1.56
CA HIS A 314 -6.69 2.97 1.55
C HIS A 314 -7.89 2.13 1.09
N ASN A 315 -9.07 2.69 1.10
CA ASN A 315 -10.31 2.23 0.48
C ASN A 315 -11.05 3.41 -0.19
N THR A 316 -11.49 3.27 -1.39
CA THR A 316 -11.74 2.10 -2.22
C THR A 316 -11.66 2.47 -3.70
N GLY A 317 -11.52 1.46 -4.55
CA GLY A 317 -11.60 1.67 -6.01
C GLY A 317 -10.87 0.62 -6.84
N GLY A 318 -9.99 -0.19 -6.23
CA GLY A 318 -9.11 -1.10 -6.96
C GLY A 318 -8.07 -0.31 -7.74
N MET A 319 -7.22 0.46 -7.04
CA MET A 319 -6.20 1.29 -7.68
C MET A 319 -4.85 1.11 -7.01
N ILE A 320 -3.78 1.17 -7.80
CA ILE A 320 -2.40 1.29 -7.36
C ILE A 320 -1.94 2.68 -7.76
N LEU A 321 -1.83 3.58 -6.80
CA LEU A 321 -1.59 4.99 -7.05
C LEU A 321 -0.15 5.39 -6.77
N ARG A 322 0.44 6.18 -7.66
CA ARG A 322 1.69 6.92 -7.42
C ARG A 322 1.53 8.40 -7.68
N GLY A 323 2.45 9.19 -7.13
CA GLY A 323 2.57 10.59 -7.48
C GLY A 323 2.99 10.84 -8.95
N PRO A 324 3.02 12.09 -9.38
CA PRO A 324 2.82 13.27 -8.55
C PRO A 324 1.35 13.55 -8.23
N GLY A 325 1.14 14.29 -7.13
CA GLY A 325 -0.19 14.79 -6.73
C GLY A 325 -0.66 15.98 -7.56
N ALA A 326 0.28 16.73 -8.16
CA ALA A 326 -0.02 17.88 -9.01
C ALA A 326 0.86 17.87 -10.28
N PRO A 327 0.39 18.41 -11.42
CA PRO A 327 1.12 18.35 -12.70
C PRO A 327 2.49 19.05 -12.66
N TYR A 328 2.64 20.10 -11.87
CA TYR A 328 3.89 20.86 -11.77
C TYR A 328 4.97 20.14 -10.95
N GLU A 329 4.60 19.09 -10.18
CA GLU A 329 5.54 18.24 -9.44
C GLU A 329 6.14 17.10 -10.28
N SER A 330 5.82 17.01 -11.57
CA SER A 330 6.36 15.98 -12.48
C SER A 330 7.89 15.92 -12.51
N GLY A 331 8.57 17.03 -12.23
CA GLY A 331 10.03 17.10 -12.13
C GLY A 331 10.63 16.32 -10.95
N SER A 332 9.82 15.96 -9.96
CA SER A 332 10.20 15.12 -8.81
C SER A 332 10.21 13.62 -9.15
N TYR A 333 9.79 13.25 -10.36
CA TYR A 333 9.75 11.86 -10.85
C TYR A 333 10.64 11.71 -12.10
N PRO A 334 11.97 11.63 -11.93
CA PRO A 334 12.91 11.43 -13.03
C PRO A 334 12.62 10.14 -13.79
N ARG A 335 12.93 10.12 -15.09
CA ARG A 335 12.65 8.97 -15.98
C ARG A 335 13.20 7.64 -15.46
N ALA A 336 14.36 7.65 -14.79
CA ALA A 336 14.95 6.44 -14.23
C ALA A 336 14.10 5.87 -13.08
N ASP A 337 13.57 6.75 -12.21
CA ASP A 337 12.72 6.34 -11.10
C ASP A 337 11.32 5.95 -11.60
N LEU A 338 10.78 6.65 -12.63
CA LEU A 338 9.51 6.25 -13.28
C LEU A 338 9.58 4.84 -13.85
N ALA A 339 10.70 4.42 -14.42
CA ALA A 339 10.85 3.05 -14.92
C ALA A 339 10.72 1.99 -13.80
N VAL A 340 11.14 2.32 -12.58
CA VAL A 340 10.96 1.47 -11.39
C VAL A 340 9.49 1.42 -10.98
N TYR A 341 8.83 2.58 -10.90
CA TYR A 341 7.40 2.67 -10.60
C TYR A 341 6.56 1.89 -11.59
N ASP A 342 6.81 2.07 -12.90
CA ASP A 342 6.06 1.41 -13.95
C ASP A 342 6.26 -0.12 -13.94
N ALA A 343 7.48 -0.59 -13.67
CA ALA A 343 7.75 -2.02 -13.55
C ALA A 343 7.02 -2.65 -12.34
N LEU A 344 7.01 -1.97 -11.19
CA LEU A 344 6.32 -2.43 -9.99
C LEU A 344 4.80 -2.31 -10.12
N GLY A 345 4.29 -1.17 -10.59
CA GLY A 345 2.85 -0.92 -10.72
C GLY A 345 2.17 -1.88 -11.71
N ASN A 346 2.78 -2.11 -12.88
CA ASN A 346 2.26 -3.07 -13.86
C ASN A 346 2.25 -4.52 -13.31
N ALA A 347 3.29 -4.91 -12.56
CA ALA A 347 3.28 -6.21 -11.88
C ALA A 347 2.15 -6.31 -10.84
N GLY A 348 1.84 -5.19 -10.15
CA GLY A 348 0.72 -5.10 -9.22
C GLY A 348 -0.63 -5.34 -9.91
N GLU A 349 -0.85 -4.78 -11.10
CA GLU A 349 -2.07 -5.03 -11.89
C GLU A 349 -2.26 -6.51 -12.25
N GLU A 350 -1.16 -7.22 -12.54
CA GLU A 350 -1.22 -8.66 -12.82
C GLU A 350 -1.59 -9.48 -11.57
N MET A 351 -1.22 -9.01 -10.38
CA MET A 351 -1.43 -9.71 -9.11
C MET A 351 -2.80 -9.41 -8.48
N LEU A 352 -3.35 -8.21 -8.75
CA LEU A 352 -4.53 -7.64 -8.13
C LEU A 352 -5.69 -7.55 -9.14
N PRO A 353 -6.63 -8.50 -9.16
CA PRO A 353 -7.73 -8.50 -10.13
C PRO A 353 -8.59 -7.23 -10.03
N HIS A 354 -8.79 -6.56 -11.16
CA HIS A 354 -9.58 -5.32 -11.29
C HIS A 354 -8.95 -4.10 -10.61
N TYR A 355 -7.65 -4.11 -10.34
CA TYR A 355 -6.90 -2.91 -9.96
C TYR A 355 -6.29 -2.28 -11.20
N ASP A 356 -6.22 -0.94 -11.20
CA ASP A 356 -5.59 -0.15 -12.25
C ASP A 356 -4.39 0.62 -11.65
N TYR A 357 -3.22 0.56 -12.29
CA TYR A 357 -2.06 1.37 -11.93
C TYR A 357 -2.22 2.78 -12.49
N MET A 358 -2.21 3.81 -11.64
CA MET A 358 -2.66 5.15 -11.99
C MET A 358 -1.75 6.24 -11.40
N ILE A 359 -1.74 7.38 -12.08
CA ILE A 359 -1.09 8.62 -11.61
C ILE A 359 -2.13 9.50 -10.93
N ILE A 360 -1.90 9.88 -9.67
CA ILE A 360 -2.87 10.58 -8.82
C ILE A 360 -3.47 11.80 -9.53
N HIS A 361 -2.65 12.79 -9.94
CA HIS A 361 -3.17 14.07 -10.43
C HIS A 361 -3.90 14.00 -11.78
N SER A 362 -3.53 13.06 -12.64
CA SER A 362 -4.03 13.01 -14.04
C SER A 362 -5.14 12.01 -14.25
N GLU A 363 -5.20 10.97 -13.41
CA GLU A 363 -6.14 9.85 -13.59
C GLU A 363 -7.14 9.72 -12.43
N LEU A 364 -6.89 10.41 -11.31
CA LEU A 364 -7.82 10.49 -10.20
C LEU A 364 -8.26 11.96 -9.96
N TYR A 365 -7.51 12.73 -9.21
CA TYR A 365 -7.69 14.17 -8.98
C TYR A 365 -6.42 14.78 -8.36
N PRO A 366 -6.22 16.13 -8.44
CA PRO A 366 -5.10 16.77 -7.77
C PRO A 366 -5.15 16.59 -6.24
N VAL A 367 -4.00 16.23 -5.66
CA VAL A 367 -3.81 16.04 -4.22
C VAL A 367 -2.60 16.82 -3.76
N HIS A 368 -2.79 17.68 -2.77
CA HIS A 368 -1.72 18.45 -2.14
C HIS A 368 -1.48 17.92 -0.72
N GLY A 369 -0.20 17.85 -0.32
CA GLY A 369 0.16 17.34 1.01
C GLY A 369 -0.17 15.87 1.24
N GLY A 370 -0.10 15.02 0.21
CA GLY A 370 -0.35 13.57 0.29
C GLY A 370 0.85 12.81 0.84
N PHE A 371 0.60 11.70 1.55
CA PHE A 371 1.61 10.89 2.21
C PHE A 371 2.63 10.27 1.24
N VAL A 372 2.14 9.52 0.23
CA VAL A 372 3.05 8.85 -0.72
C VAL A 372 3.81 9.85 -1.60
N ASN A 373 3.23 11.03 -1.83
CA ASN A 373 3.95 12.13 -2.48
C ASN A 373 5.12 12.59 -1.61
N TRP A 374 4.90 12.76 -0.30
CA TRP A 374 5.98 13.12 0.62
C TRP A 374 7.06 12.03 0.71
N LEU A 375 6.70 10.75 0.77
CA LEU A 375 7.69 9.66 0.73
C LEU A 375 8.56 9.74 -0.53
N ALA A 376 7.95 9.92 -1.69
CA ALA A 376 8.66 10.00 -2.96
C ALA A 376 9.44 11.31 -3.13
N GLU A 377 8.77 12.44 -3.00
CA GLU A 377 9.29 13.77 -3.33
C GLU A 377 10.17 14.34 -2.21
N GLY A 378 9.84 14.05 -0.95
CA GLY A 378 10.59 14.51 0.22
C GLY A 378 11.74 13.61 0.62
N LEU A 379 11.62 12.30 0.44
CA LEU A 379 12.57 11.31 0.97
C LEU A 379 13.17 10.39 -0.10
N GLY A 380 12.68 10.46 -1.35
CA GLY A 380 13.13 9.61 -2.45
C GLY A 380 12.83 8.12 -2.25
N VAL A 381 11.76 7.80 -1.53
CA VAL A 381 11.26 6.44 -1.29
C VAL A 381 10.34 6.05 -2.43
N ILE A 382 10.52 4.87 -3.00
CA ILE A 382 9.57 4.32 -3.98
C ILE A 382 8.33 3.86 -3.22
N SER A 383 7.19 4.51 -3.48
CA SER A 383 5.98 4.31 -2.67
C SER A 383 4.70 4.33 -3.49
N PHE A 384 3.72 3.53 -3.04
CA PHE A 384 2.39 3.44 -3.63
C PHE A 384 1.30 3.59 -2.57
N THR A 385 0.14 4.07 -3.00
CA THR A 385 -1.13 3.88 -2.29
C THR A 385 -1.93 2.80 -3.00
N ASN A 386 -2.42 1.81 -2.25
CA ASN A 386 -3.38 0.85 -2.77
C ASN A 386 -4.78 1.22 -2.25
N GLU A 387 -5.67 1.65 -3.15
CA GLU A 387 -7.09 1.81 -2.87
C GLU A 387 -7.76 0.44 -2.97
N LEU A 388 -7.87 -0.21 -1.81
CA LEU A 388 -8.34 -1.58 -1.68
C LEU A 388 -9.79 -1.73 -2.13
N TRP A 389 -10.19 -2.96 -2.47
CA TRP A 389 -11.53 -3.35 -2.84
C TRP A 389 -12.10 -2.59 -4.04
N THR A 390 -12.91 -3.27 -4.83
CA THR A 390 -13.62 -2.66 -5.96
C THR A 390 -14.96 -3.35 -6.22
N ASP A 391 -15.97 -2.55 -6.47
CA ASP A 391 -17.32 -3.01 -6.84
C ASP A 391 -17.32 -3.84 -8.15
N ARG A 392 -16.25 -3.75 -8.96
CA ARG A 392 -16.06 -4.60 -10.16
C ARG A 392 -16.00 -6.09 -9.83
N ARG A 393 -15.82 -6.45 -8.55
CA ARG A 393 -15.83 -7.85 -8.05
C ARG A 393 -17.19 -8.32 -7.55
N ILE A 394 -18.18 -7.44 -7.42
CA ILE A 394 -19.48 -7.77 -6.83
C ILE A 394 -20.26 -8.74 -7.71
N LEU A 395 -20.45 -8.44 -8.99
CA LEU A 395 -21.16 -9.27 -9.94
C LEU A 395 -20.38 -9.39 -11.25
N GLN A 396 -20.38 -10.61 -11.80
CA GLN A 396 -19.80 -10.88 -13.12
C GLN A 396 -20.81 -10.49 -14.21
N ASP A 397 -20.77 -9.26 -14.68
CA ASP A 397 -21.71 -8.72 -15.69
C ASP A 397 -21.09 -8.44 -17.07
N GLY A 398 -19.82 -8.83 -17.26
CA GLY A 398 -19.11 -8.68 -18.54
C GLY A 398 -18.69 -7.24 -18.88
N GLY A 399 -19.02 -6.26 -18.05
CA GLY A 399 -18.74 -4.83 -18.27
C GLY A 399 -17.89 -4.17 -17.21
N GLY A 400 -17.53 -4.89 -16.15
CA GLY A 400 -16.61 -4.39 -15.13
C GLY A 400 -17.23 -3.41 -14.13
N GLY A 401 -18.46 -3.66 -13.71
CA GLY A 401 -19.12 -2.93 -12.63
C GLY A 401 -20.48 -3.50 -12.29
N PRO A 402 -21.06 -3.11 -11.17
CA PRO A 402 -22.43 -3.53 -10.87
C PRO A 402 -23.33 -3.00 -11.98
N ALA A 403 -24.12 -3.89 -12.58
CA ALA A 403 -25.10 -3.58 -13.62
C ALA A 403 -26.18 -2.62 -13.08
N GLY A 404 -25.82 -1.34 -12.91
CA GLY A 404 -26.65 -0.31 -12.32
C GLY A 404 -27.02 -0.60 -10.85
N GLU A 405 -27.91 0.21 -10.32
CA GLU A 405 -28.41 0.04 -8.94
C GLU A 405 -29.07 -1.33 -8.71
N ASP A 406 -29.76 -1.88 -9.71
CA ASP A 406 -30.31 -3.26 -9.67
C ASP A 406 -29.24 -4.33 -9.37
N GLY A 407 -28.02 -4.16 -9.86
CA GLY A 407 -26.92 -5.05 -9.60
C GLY A 407 -26.57 -5.12 -8.13
N ARG A 408 -26.53 -3.97 -7.48
CA ARG A 408 -26.22 -3.87 -6.04
C ARG A 408 -27.31 -4.51 -5.19
N MET A 409 -28.60 -4.29 -5.50
CA MET A 409 -29.70 -4.95 -4.79
C MET A 409 -29.74 -6.47 -5.01
N ARG A 410 -29.40 -6.93 -6.23
CA ARG A 410 -29.24 -8.37 -6.47
C ARG A 410 -28.08 -8.98 -5.69
N TRP A 411 -26.99 -8.26 -5.53
CA TRP A 411 -25.88 -8.67 -4.69
C TRP A 411 -26.30 -8.74 -3.22
N GLU A 412 -26.96 -7.68 -2.72
CA GLU A 412 -27.50 -7.61 -1.38
C GLU A 412 -28.41 -8.81 -1.06
N ASP A 413 -29.39 -9.07 -1.93
CA ASP A 413 -30.37 -10.13 -1.69
C ASP A 413 -29.78 -11.56 -1.82
N ARG A 414 -28.87 -11.79 -2.79
CA ARG A 414 -28.46 -13.13 -3.17
C ARG A 414 -27.15 -13.58 -2.55
N VAL A 415 -26.31 -12.63 -2.14
CA VAL A 415 -24.97 -12.91 -1.61
C VAL A 415 -24.80 -12.42 -0.19
N LEU A 416 -25.37 -11.27 0.15
CA LEU A 416 -25.32 -10.70 1.49
C LEU A 416 -26.56 -11.04 2.35
N PHE A 417 -27.60 -11.62 1.74
CA PHE A 417 -28.83 -12.05 2.43
C PHE A 417 -29.57 -10.91 3.18
N GLY A 418 -29.53 -9.70 2.65
CA GLY A 418 -30.17 -8.53 3.23
C GLY A 418 -29.44 -7.93 4.43
N GLN A 419 -28.14 -8.20 4.62
CA GLN A 419 -27.42 -7.83 5.85
C GLN A 419 -26.91 -6.39 5.89
N THR A 420 -26.83 -5.72 4.73
CA THR A 420 -26.25 -4.36 4.66
C THR A 420 -27.22 -3.32 4.11
N PHE A 421 -28.52 -3.59 4.19
CA PHE A 421 -29.58 -2.69 3.77
C PHE A 421 -30.70 -2.62 4.82
N SER A 422 -30.90 -1.44 5.41
CA SER A 422 -32.01 -1.17 6.31
C SER A 422 -33.27 -0.80 5.50
N ASP A 423 -34.39 -1.44 5.79
CA ASP A 423 -35.67 -1.13 5.15
C ASP A 423 -36.12 0.30 5.49
N TRP A 424 -36.81 0.93 4.51
CA TRP A 424 -37.32 2.28 4.68
C TRP A 424 -38.38 2.36 5.76
N THR A 425 -38.11 3.10 6.83
CA THR A 425 -39.00 3.35 7.97
C THR A 425 -39.53 4.78 7.88
N GLU A 426 -40.86 4.95 8.11
CA GLU A 426 -41.47 6.28 8.23
C GLU A 426 -41.12 6.89 9.59
N VAL A 427 -40.57 8.10 9.59
CA VAL A 427 -40.20 8.88 10.76
C VAL A 427 -40.81 10.28 10.64
N GLU A 428 -41.37 10.83 11.74
CA GLU A 428 -41.82 12.22 11.79
C GLU A 428 -40.62 13.11 12.07
N HIS A 429 -40.23 13.90 11.06
CA HIS A 429 -39.11 14.81 11.09
C HIS A 429 -39.58 16.24 11.40
N PRO A 430 -38.90 16.98 12.31
CA PRO A 430 -39.39 18.31 12.74
C PRO A 430 -39.53 19.30 11.58
N GLU A 431 -38.58 19.33 10.62
CA GLU A 431 -38.60 20.32 9.53
C GLU A 431 -39.33 19.81 8.27
N TYR A 432 -39.35 18.49 8.02
CA TYR A 432 -39.84 17.92 6.75
C TYR A 432 -41.16 17.17 6.85
N GLY A 433 -41.74 17.01 8.07
CA GLY A 433 -42.87 16.13 8.29
C GLY A 433 -42.48 14.66 8.11
N THR A 434 -43.37 13.82 7.60
CA THR A 434 -43.07 12.40 7.42
C THR A 434 -41.98 12.17 6.35
N VAL A 435 -40.86 11.59 6.75
CA VAL A 435 -39.74 11.14 5.86
C VAL A 435 -39.60 9.62 5.91
N LEU A 436 -38.95 9.05 4.90
CA LEU A 436 -38.46 7.70 4.91
C LEU A 436 -36.99 7.70 5.25
N VAL A 437 -36.61 6.91 6.24
CA VAL A 437 -35.22 6.72 6.69
C VAL A 437 -34.81 5.29 6.44
N GLY A 438 -33.57 5.07 6.00
CA GLY A 438 -33.02 3.73 5.72
C GLY A 438 -32.02 3.74 4.56
N GLY A 439 -31.90 2.60 3.88
CA GLY A 439 -30.96 2.42 2.75
C GLY A 439 -29.75 1.57 3.12
N GLY A 440 -28.68 1.68 2.36
CA GLY A 440 -27.44 0.96 2.65
C GLY A 440 -26.79 1.47 3.93
N ASP A 441 -26.45 0.56 4.84
CA ASP A 441 -25.74 0.85 6.08
C ASP A 441 -24.25 1.17 5.85
N LYS A 442 -23.46 1.40 6.92
CA LYS A 442 -22.04 1.71 6.80
C LYS A 442 -21.19 0.57 6.25
N TRP A 443 -21.70 -0.67 6.24
CA TRP A 443 -21.04 -1.85 5.68
C TRP A 443 -21.37 -2.10 4.20
N SER A 444 -22.35 -1.40 3.65
CA SER A 444 -22.90 -1.63 2.30
C SER A 444 -21.93 -1.27 1.17
N SER A 445 -20.89 -0.51 1.45
CA SER A 445 -19.93 -0.04 0.44
C SER A 445 -18.55 0.20 1.06
N ARG A 446 -17.54 0.46 0.23
CA ARG A 446 -16.14 0.77 0.57
C ARG A 446 -15.32 -0.38 1.14
N THR A 447 -15.92 -1.43 1.67
CA THR A 447 -15.21 -2.60 2.21
C THR A 447 -15.74 -3.88 1.58
N PRO A 448 -14.91 -4.93 1.43
CA PRO A 448 -15.42 -6.25 1.04
C PRO A 448 -16.34 -6.82 2.13
N PRO A 449 -17.29 -7.69 1.77
CA PRO A 449 -17.91 -8.52 2.77
C PRO A 449 -16.86 -9.37 3.50
N PRO A 450 -17.07 -9.70 4.77
CA PRO A 450 -16.08 -10.43 5.58
C PRO A 450 -15.54 -11.70 4.94
N PHE A 451 -16.36 -12.46 4.21
CA PHE A 451 -15.93 -13.70 3.55
C PHE A 451 -14.97 -13.51 2.34
N MET A 452 -14.76 -12.26 1.87
CA MET A 452 -13.82 -11.91 0.81
C MET A 452 -12.57 -11.20 1.33
N LEU A 453 -12.51 -10.87 2.61
CA LEU A 453 -11.45 -10.04 3.19
C LEU A 453 -10.08 -10.71 3.14
N GLU A 454 -10.00 -12.02 3.44
CA GLU A 454 -8.72 -12.75 3.48
C GLU A 454 -8.06 -12.82 2.10
N GLU A 455 -8.83 -13.11 1.05
CA GLU A 455 -8.30 -13.13 -0.33
C GLU A 455 -7.80 -11.77 -0.77
N GLU A 456 -8.53 -10.70 -0.45
CA GLU A 456 -8.12 -9.33 -0.73
C GLU A 456 -6.82 -8.97 0.02
N ALA A 457 -6.76 -9.29 1.31
CA ALA A 457 -5.58 -9.05 2.13
C ALA A 457 -4.37 -9.81 1.60
N HIS A 458 -4.52 -11.10 1.25
CA HIS A 458 -3.42 -11.92 0.74
C HIS A 458 -2.87 -11.40 -0.59
N ARG A 459 -3.70 -10.99 -1.52
CA ARG A 459 -3.24 -10.46 -2.82
C ARG A 459 -2.48 -9.14 -2.65
N ASN A 460 -2.97 -8.24 -1.81
CA ASN A 460 -2.28 -6.99 -1.51
C ASN A 460 -0.98 -7.23 -0.74
N PHE A 461 -0.96 -8.16 0.21
CA PHE A 461 0.25 -8.66 0.84
C PHE A 461 1.27 -9.17 -0.20
N ALA A 462 0.85 -10.02 -1.13
CA ALA A 462 1.74 -10.58 -2.15
C ALA A 462 2.38 -9.48 -3.02
N PHE A 463 1.60 -8.47 -3.43
CA PHE A 463 2.15 -7.31 -4.14
C PHE A 463 3.13 -6.52 -3.28
N THR A 464 2.82 -6.30 -2.00
CA THR A 464 3.71 -5.62 -1.07
C THR A 464 5.01 -6.39 -0.86
N MET A 465 4.96 -7.71 -0.77
CA MET A 465 6.16 -8.56 -0.67
C MET A 465 6.98 -8.57 -1.97
N PHE A 466 6.34 -8.54 -3.13
CA PHE A 466 7.03 -8.33 -4.40
C PHE A 466 7.78 -6.98 -4.41
N HIS A 467 7.11 -5.91 -3.98
CA HIS A 467 7.73 -4.58 -3.85
C HIS A 467 8.91 -4.61 -2.85
N ALA A 468 8.75 -5.24 -1.70
CA ALA A 468 9.82 -5.39 -0.70
C ALA A 468 11.02 -6.19 -1.25
N GLY A 469 10.77 -7.24 -2.02
CA GLY A 469 11.82 -8.05 -2.66
C GLY A 469 12.64 -7.31 -3.72
N GLU A 470 12.12 -6.18 -4.20
CA GLU A 470 12.81 -5.30 -5.16
C GLU A 470 13.49 -4.09 -4.48
N MET A 471 13.60 -4.06 -3.14
CA MET A 471 14.45 -3.11 -2.42
C MET A 471 15.94 -3.38 -2.70
N PRO A 472 16.83 -2.38 -2.58
CA PRO A 472 18.22 -2.51 -3.03
C PRO A 472 18.95 -3.69 -2.40
N ARG A 473 19.49 -4.57 -3.24
CA ARG A 473 20.26 -5.74 -2.83
C ARG A 473 21.63 -5.72 -3.51
N LEU A 474 22.62 -5.23 -2.75
CA LEU A 474 23.96 -4.99 -3.25
C LEU A 474 24.86 -6.20 -3.03
N ARG A 475 25.77 -6.45 -3.97
CA ARG A 475 26.84 -7.44 -3.84
C ARG A 475 28.09 -7.04 -4.61
N GLY A 476 29.24 -7.58 -4.22
CA GLY A 476 30.42 -7.57 -5.08
C GLY A 476 30.15 -8.40 -6.33
N HIS A 477 30.38 -7.82 -7.50
CA HIS A 477 30.15 -8.49 -8.76
C HIS A 477 31.46 -9.07 -9.32
N ASP A 478 32.49 -8.23 -9.41
CA ASP A 478 33.80 -8.63 -9.95
C ASP A 478 34.91 -7.76 -9.35
N VAL A 479 36.09 -8.34 -9.22
CA VAL A 479 37.33 -7.63 -8.85
C VAL A 479 38.44 -8.05 -9.83
N VAL A 480 38.70 -7.17 -10.79
CA VAL A 480 39.71 -7.43 -11.82
C VAL A 480 41.01 -6.76 -11.44
N VAL A 481 42.06 -7.53 -11.26
CA VAL A 481 43.43 -7.04 -10.94
C VAL A 481 44.34 -7.18 -12.15
N LYS A 482 45.08 -6.10 -12.45
CA LYS A 482 46.04 -6.06 -13.57
C LYS A 482 47.35 -5.47 -13.10
N ASP A 483 48.43 -6.18 -13.30
CA ASP A 483 49.78 -5.67 -13.13
C ASP A 483 50.09 -4.64 -14.23
N LEU A 484 50.53 -3.45 -13.83
CA LEU A 484 50.97 -2.38 -14.73
C LEU A 484 52.48 -2.27 -14.82
N GLY A 485 53.24 -3.08 -14.05
CA GLY A 485 54.68 -2.99 -13.87
C GLY A 485 55.11 -1.87 -12.91
N ASN A 486 56.39 -1.92 -12.47
CA ASN A 486 56.98 -0.97 -11.51
C ASN A 486 56.18 -0.90 -10.20
N ASP A 487 55.78 -2.06 -9.66
CA ASP A 487 55.03 -2.19 -8.40
C ASP A 487 53.63 -1.53 -8.41
N LEU A 488 53.13 -1.19 -9.61
CA LEU A 488 51.81 -0.58 -9.79
C LEU A 488 50.80 -1.61 -10.29
N TRP A 489 49.62 -1.57 -9.67
CA TRP A 489 48.49 -2.44 -9.94
C TRP A 489 47.20 -1.64 -10.21
N GLN A 490 46.48 -2.04 -11.25
CA GLN A 490 45.10 -1.54 -11.46
C GLN A 490 44.11 -2.57 -10.89
N VAL A 491 43.20 -2.08 -10.07
CA VAL A 491 42.06 -2.88 -9.55
C VAL A 491 40.77 -2.23 -10.01
N ASP A 492 39.98 -2.96 -10.77
CA ASP A 492 38.62 -2.58 -11.15
C ASP A 492 37.65 -3.37 -10.29
N LEU A 493 36.90 -2.64 -9.43
CA LEU A 493 35.87 -3.19 -8.58
C LEU A 493 34.49 -2.93 -9.20
N GLU A 494 33.67 -3.96 -9.31
CA GLU A 494 32.30 -3.88 -9.74
C GLU A 494 31.35 -4.24 -8.60
N ILE A 495 30.38 -3.36 -8.33
CA ILE A 495 29.30 -3.57 -7.36
C ILE A 495 27.97 -3.61 -8.11
N ALA A 496 27.25 -4.72 -7.98
CA ALA A 496 25.95 -4.92 -8.60
C ALA A 496 24.81 -4.70 -7.62
N ASN A 497 23.69 -4.22 -8.15
CA ASN A 497 22.38 -4.25 -7.51
C ASN A 497 21.46 -5.19 -8.31
N ASP A 498 20.99 -6.25 -7.68
CA ASP A 498 20.15 -7.26 -8.34
C ASP A 498 18.66 -6.90 -8.33
N ALA A 499 18.27 -5.76 -7.69
CA ALA A 499 16.91 -5.33 -7.50
C ALA A 499 16.51 -4.11 -8.37
N LEU A 500 15.21 -3.87 -8.52
CA LEU A 500 14.66 -2.73 -9.29
C LEU A 500 14.93 -1.39 -8.62
N ILE A 501 14.81 -1.30 -7.29
CA ILE A 501 15.04 -0.04 -6.58
C ILE A 501 16.55 0.19 -6.49
N PRO A 502 17.08 1.33 -6.98
CA PRO A 502 18.49 1.66 -6.85
C PRO A 502 18.86 1.97 -5.40
N SER A 503 20.12 1.81 -5.00
CA SER A 503 20.57 2.20 -3.65
C SER A 503 20.34 3.69 -3.37
N ARG A 504 20.26 4.50 -4.42
CA ARG A 504 19.92 5.92 -4.37
C ARG A 504 19.11 6.32 -5.60
N THR A 505 17.89 6.82 -5.43
CA THR A 505 17.03 7.23 -6.54
C THR A 505 17.60 8.43 -7.30
N ALA A 506 17.22 8.59 -8.57
CA ALA A 506 17.64 9.74 -9.37
C ALA A 506 17.08 11.05 -8.79
N HIS A 507 15.90 10.99 -8.16
CA HIS A 507 15.32 12.11 -7.44
C HIS A 507 16.18 12.53 -6.23
N MET A 508 16.57 11.58 -5.36
CA MET A 508 17.49 11.84 -4.23
C MET A 508 18.77 12.53 -4.70
N ARG A 509 19.37 12.00 -5.75
CA ARG A 509 20.58 12.61 -6.33
C ARG A 509 20.34 14.04 -6.80
N SER A 510 19.27 14.28 -7.54
CA SER A 510 18.98 15.59 -8.14
C SER A 510 18.67 16.68 -7.12
N LYS A 511 18.07 16.30 -6.00
CA LYS A 511 17.65 17.21 -4.91
C LYS A 511 18.60 17.23 -3.71
N GLY A 512 19.63 16.38 -3.70
CA GLY A 512 20.55 16.28 -2.57
C GLY A 512 19.88 15.71 -1.31
N ILE A 513 18.89 14.81 -1.47
CA ILE A 513 18.20 14.14 -0.37
C ILE A 513 19.09 13.02 0.17
N GLY A 514 19.20 12.92 1.49
CA GLY A 514 20.02 11.91 2.16
C GLY A 514 21.53 12.06 1.87
N ARG A 515 22.32 11.13 2.33
CA ARG A 515 23.75 11.09 2.05
C ARG A 515 24.05 10.32 0.76
N PRO A 516 25.12 10.68 0.02
CA PRO A 516 25.69 9.80 -1.01
C PRO A 516 26.11 8.46 -0.41
N ASP A 517 26.09 7.41 -1.22
CA ASP A 517 26.71 6.15 -0.83
C ASP A 517 28.22 6.34 -0.66
N LEU A 518 28.85 5.49 0.14
CA LEU A 518 30.26 5.62 0.49
C LEU A 518 30.99 4.30 0.19
N LEU A 519 32.03 4.37 -0.63
CA LEU A 519 32.95 3.26 -0.87
C LEU A 519 34.31 3.58 -0.23
N VAL A 520 34.71 2.77 0.73
CA VAL A 520 35.98 2.88 1.45
C VAL A 520 36.88 1.74 1.05
N PHE A 521 38.14 2.03 0.74
CA PHE A 521 39.19 1.03 0.59
C PHE A 521 40.14 1.07 1.79
N GLU A 522 40.29 -0.05 2.46
CA GLU A 522 41.21 -0.28 3.57
C GLU A 522 42.36 -1.17 3.06
N PRO A 523 43.51 -0.59 2.69
CA PRO A 523 44.66 -1.39 2.22
C PRO A 523 45.25 -2.21 3.37
N SER A 524 45.74 -3.41 3.06
CA SER A 524 46.58 -4.18 3.99
C SER A 524 48.02 -3.68 3.99
N ASP A 525 48.81 -4.13 4.97
CA ASP A 525 50.24 -3.76 5.07
C ASP A 525 50.97 -4.09 3.77
N GLY A 526 51.78 -3.16 3.28
CA GLY A 526 52.51 -3.27 2.03
C GLY A 526 51.74 -2.87 0.77
N THR A 527 50.47 -2.48 0.88
CA THR A 527 49.67 -1.92 -0.22
C THR A 527 49.40 -0.44 0.02
N GLU A 528 49.74 0.40 -0.94
CA GLU A 528 49.48 1.84 -0.89
C GLU A 528 48.50 2.26 -2.00
N LEU A 529 47.50 3.07 -1.64
CA LEU A 529 46.58 3.65 -2.61
C LEU A 529 47.18 4.91 -3.27
N ARG A 530 47.27 4.90 -4.60
CA ARG A 530 47.75 6.04 -5.39
C ARG A 530 46.61 6.84 -6.00
N LEU A 531 45.65 6.19 -6.66
CA LEU A 531 44.50 6.83 -7.29
C LEU A 531 43.24 5.96 -7.11
N ALA A 532 42.08 6.59 -6.98
CA ALA A 532 40.80 5.91 -7.05
C ALA A 532 39.72 6.81 -7.64
N GLY A 533 38.72 6.24 -8.28
CA GLY A 533 37.55 7.00 -8.78
C GLY A 533 36.56 6.13 -9.56
N PRO A 534 35.37 6.69 -9.84
CA PRO A 534 34.36 6.01 -10.62
C PRO A 534 34.76 5.87 -12.10
N VAL A 535 34.30 4.80 -12.73
CA VAL A 535 34.55 4.48 -14.14
C VAL A 535 33.24 4.53 -14.91
N ALA A 536 33.11 5.52 -15.80
CA ALA A 536 31.93 5.65 -16.66
C ALA A 536 31.92 4.62 -17.82
N ASN A 537 33.10 4.19 -18.26
CA ASN A 537 33.26 3.18 -19.31
C ASN A 537 34.42 2.24 -18.91
N ARG A 538 34.10 1.00 -18.55
CA ARG A 538 35.07 0.00 -18.10
C ARG A 538 36.14 -0.34 -19.14
N PHE A 539 35.86 -0.12 -20.41
CA PHE A 539 36.80 -0.35 -21.51
C PHE A 539 37.73 0.86 -21.78
N ALA A 540 37.48 1.99 -21.14
CA ALA A 540 38.33 3.16 -21.29
C ALA A 540 39.64 2.99 -20.51
N PRO A 541 40.79 3.37 -21.10
CA PRO A 541 42.07 3.32 -20.40
C PRO A 541 42.19 4.36 -19.29
N THR A 542 41.35 5.40 -19.34
CA THR A 542 41.35 6.54 -18.40
C THR A 542 40.06 6.60 -17.60
N PHE A 543 40.15 7.17 -16.39
CA PHE A 543 39.02 7.46 -15.50
C PHE A 543 39.24 8.82 -14.82
N ALA A 544 38.25 9.32 -14.13
CA ALA A 544 38.34 10.58 -13.40
C ALA A 544 38.67 10.29 -11.92
N PRO A 545 39.95 10.37 -11.51
CA PRO A 545 40.32 10.10 -10.12
C PRO A 545 39.74 11.15 -9.17
N ALA A 546 39.39 10.73 -7.97
CA ALA A 546 38.96 11.61 -6.89
C ALA A 546 40.13 12.54 -6.49
N LYS A 547 39.87 13.84 -6.40
CA LYS A 547 40.88 14.85 -6.05
C LYS A 547 41.23 14.84 -4.57
N HIS A 548 40.31 14.41 -3.74
CA HIS A 548 40.43 14.40 -2.29
C HIS A 548 39.98 13.06 -1.74
N ARG A 549 40.70 12.51 -0.77
CA ARG A 549 40.40 11.27 -0.06
C ARG A 549 40.04 10.11 -0.99
N PRO A 550 40.98 9.69 -1.88
CA PRO A 550 40.71 8.61 -2.83
C PRO A 550 40.37 7.28 -2.15
N GLU A 551 40.72 7.12 -0.86
CA GLU A 551 40.34 5.98 -0.03
C GLU A 551 38.85 5.96 0.38
N ARG A 552 38.12 7.10 0.19
CA ARG A 552 36.72 7.29 0.62
C ARG A 552 35.91 7.95 -0.49
N LEU A 553 35.51 7.17 -1.48
CA LEU A 553 34.76 7.68 -2.63
C LEU A 553 33.29 7.90 -2.26
N LEU A 554 32.80 9.13 -2.48
CA LEU A 554 31.37 9.42 -2.45
C LEU A 554 30.73 8.99 -3.77
N VAL A 555 29.74 8.12 -3.69
CA VAL A 555 29.05 7.56 -4.86
C VAL A 555 27.70 8.29 -5.00
N GLU A 556 27.74 9.45 -5.66
CA GLU A 556 26.57 10.34 -5.80
C GLU A 556 25.38 9.67 -6.51
N GLY A 557 25.65 8.80 -7.46
CA GLY A 557 24.63 8.09 -8.23
C GLY A 557 24.10 6.81 -7.58
N GLY A 558 24.75 6.35 -6.50
CA GLY A 558 24.47 5.01 -5.95
C GLY A 558 24.78 3.88 -6.94
N VAL A 559 24.28 2.69 -6.64
CA VAL A 559 24.27 1.54 -7.56
C VAL A 559 22.91 1.50 -8.27
N PRO A 560 22.86 1.51 -9.62
CA PRO A 560 21.63 1.67 -10.36
C PRO A 560 20.73 0.42 -10.28
N SER A 561 19.45 0.60 -10.65
CA SER A 561 18.47 -0.47 -10.83
C SER A 561 19.00 -1.59 -11.73
N ARG A 562 19.02 -2.84 -11.23
CA ARG A 562 19.50 -4.04 -11.95
C ARG A 562 20.76 -3.79 -12.74
N GLY A 563 21.71 -3.08 -12.12
CA GLY A 563 22.90 -2.57 -12.81
C GLY A 563 24.15 -2.65 -11.96
N ILE A 564 25.25 -2.14 -12.53
CA ILE A 564 26.59 -2.23 -11.97
C ILE A 564 27.19 -0.82 -11.86
N ALA A 565 27.83 -0.53 -10.73
CA ALA A 565 28.73 0.60 -10.55
C ALA A 565 30.18 0.10 -10.55
N THR A 566 31.04 0.73 -11.38
CA THR A 566 32.45 0.34 -11.53
C THR A 566 33.35 1.41 -10.98
N PHE A 567 34.37 0.98 -10.24
CA PHE A 567 35.38 1.83 -9.62
C PHE A 567 36.77 1.32 -9.97
N ARG A 568 37.72 2.23 -10.26
CA ARG A 568 39.09 1.90 -10.56
C ARG A 568 40.01 2.44 -9.49
N TYR A 569 40.91 1.59 -9.05
CA TYR A 569 41.98 1.89 -8.10
C TYR A 569 43.34 1.66 -8.78
N VAL A 570 44.28 2.52 -8.46
CA VAL A 570 45.71 2.30 -8.76
C VAL A 570 46.42 2.16 -7.43
N LEU A 571 46.98 1.00 -7.23
CA LEU A 571 47.65 0.60 -5.99
C LEU A 571 49.15 0.42 -6.26
N GLU A 572 49.98 0.69 -5.27
CA GLU A 572 51.40 0.37 -5.27
C GLU A 572 51.65 -0.73 -4.24
N SER A 573 52.35 -1.81 -4.66
CA SER A 573 52.66 -2.97 -3.83
C SER A 573 53.77 -3.79 -4.45
N ASP A 574 54.76 -4.20 -3.66
CA ASP A 574 55.89 -5.06 -4.09
C ASP A 574 55.47 -6.45 -4.60
N GLY A 575 54.21 -6.83 -4.38
CA GLY A 575 53.56 -8.07 -4.79
C GLY A 575 52.07 -7.84 -5.03
N PRO A 576 51.28 -8.91 -5.20
CA PRO A 576 49.84 -8.79 -5.38
C PRO A 576 49.23 -7.95 -4.28
N PRO A 577 48.45 -6.89 -4.62
CA PRO A 577 47.86 -6.00 -3.64
C PRO A 577 46.76 -6.69 -2.85
N SER A 578 46.60 -6.30 -1.60
CA SER A 578 45.55 -6.82 -0.72
C SER A 578 44.88 -5.72 0.09
N GLY A 579 43.66 -5.99 0.56
CA GLY A 579 42.87 -5.02 1.32
C GLY A 579 41.37 -5.40 1.38
N THR A 580 40.56 -4.46 1.81
CA THR A 580 39.11 -4.67 1.87
C THR A 580 38.38 -3.43 1.35
N PHE A 581 37.43 -3.64 0.47
CA PHE A 581 36.46 -2.62 0.07
C PHE A 581 35.20 -2.72 0.92
N ARG A 582 34.78 -1.60 1.50
CA ARG A 582 33.52 -1.48 2.24
C ARG A 582 32.60 -0.50 1.53
N TYR A 583 31.41 -0.96 1.16
CA TYR A 583 30.39 -0.10 0.57
C TYR A 583 29.24 0.06 1.53
N SER A 584 28.81 1.31 1.79
CA SER A 584 27.68 1.62 2.65
C SER A 584 26.71 2.59 1.97
N ALA A 585 25.43 2.24 2.02
CA ALA A 585 24.32 3.03 1.50
C ALA A 585 23.31 3.31 2.62
N GLU A 586 22.48 4.35 2.45
CA GLU A 586 21.40 4.63 3.40
C GLU A 586 20.28 3.59 3.32
N LYS A 587 19.98 3.11 2.10
CA LYS A 587 18.81 2.29 1.78
C LYS A 587 19.16 0.87 1.36
N ALA A 588 20.36 0.41 1.68
CA ALA A 588 20.81 -0.95 1.41
C ALA A 588 21.73 -1.43 2.54
N SER A 589 21.81 -2.75 2.71
CA SER A 589 22.78 -3.36 3.62
C SER A 589 24.22 -3.04 3.21
N ASP A 590 25.09 -2.82 4.19
CA ASP A 590 26.53 -2.64 3.95
C ASP A 590 27.14 -3.95 3.41
N ILE A 591 28.09 -3.82 2.49
CA ILE A 591 28.83 -4.96 1.95
C ILE A 591 30.34 -4.79 2.14
N SER A 592 31.02 -5.92 2.35
CA SER A 592 32.48 -6.00 2.48
C SER A 592 33.03 -6.97 1.43
N ILE A 593 33.99 -6.50 0.62
CA ILE A 593 34.56 -7.24 -0.49
C ILE A 593 36.08 -7.32 -0.29
N PRO A 594 36.64 -8.51 -0.06
CA PRO A 594 38.09 -8.65 0.07
C PRO A 594 38.76 -8.46 -1.29
N LEU A 595 39.91 -7.82 -1.28
CA LEU A 595 40.86 -7.81 -2.39
C LEU A 595 41.93 -8.88 -2.11
N GLU A 596 41.75 -10.03 -2.71
CA GLU A 596 42.71 -11.14 -2.68
C GLU A 596 43.05 -11.53 -4.11
N VAL A 597 44.34 -11.51 -4.44
CA VAL A 597 44.83 -11.99 -5.74
C VAL A 597 45.30 -13.42 -5.51
N ALA A 598 44.63 -14.38 -6.14
CA ALA A 598 45.12 -15.76 -6.10
C ALA A 598 46.56 -15.80 -6.64
N ALA A 599 47.48 -16.37 -5.86
CA ALA A 599 48.81 -16.65 -6.36
C ALA A 599 48.67 -17.72 -7.47
N GLU A 600 49.11 -17.38 -8.70
CA GLU A 600 49.19 -18.34 -9.80
C GLU A 600 50.18 -19.47 -9.50
#